data_7c9838c0823e51fd1a672efa73c4f79a
#
_entry.id   7c9838c0823e51fd1a672efa73c4f79a
#
_cell.length_a   1.000
_cell.length_b   1.000
_cell.length_c   1.000
_cell.angle_alpha   90.00
_cell.angle_beta   90.00
_cell.angle_gamma   90.00
#
_symmetry.space_group_name_H-M   'P 1'
#
loop_
_entity.id
_entity.type
_entity.pdbx_description
1 polymer ?
#
loop_
_entity_poly.entity_id
_entity_poly.type
_entity_poly.pdbx_seq_one_letter_code
_entity_poly.pdbx_strand_id
1 'polypeptide(L)'
;MKNIYSGIFSIPVTPFNLDLSIDQKSLENCFEFLVDKGSHGMLIPANVSEVSKLSDDEKKDILKTATEVVKEEIPIIAGVSANNVNSIIENAKYAEGLGIQSVLMTPLLSFKHDSEFYDFYSEISRATNVNIWVQNNRPPDGNPIPPDILIRIINEIDKVDFLKEETNHSGHMHQLIKDKCANKIKSIMGGGGGRRIIDEYRRGSDGLMPSGHMIEAHLKLWNELKMSKNNQINNDAINTWNLMLESLLFELNFSYSAYKYFFWKRGIIKNYIVRNPIKSFMDEFDYIEADRIFDNLNKNFFKI
;
A
#
# COMPACT_ATOMS: atom_id res chain seq x y z
N MET A 1 -19.96 -13.44 -6.18
CA MET A 1 -19.84 -12.22 -5.34
C MET A 1 -18.73 -11.36 -5.95
N LYS A 2 -18.93 -10.03 -6.02
CA LYS A 2 -17.90 -9.10 -6.50
C LYS A 2 -16.75 -9.11 -5.49
N ASN A 3 -15.51 -9.29 -5.95
CA ASN A 3 -14.35 -9.26 -5.07
C ASN A 3 -14.20 -7.84 -4.51
N ILE A 4 -14.42 -7.65 -3.21
CA ILE A 4 -14.30 -6.34 -2.56
C ILE A 4 -12.83 -5.86 -2.49
N TYR A 5 -11.87 -6.77 -2.62
CA TYR A 5 -10.45 -6.47 -2.64
C TYR A 5 -9.93 -6.43 -4.09
N SER A 6 -10.41 -5.42 -4.84
CA SER A 6 -9.99 -5.14 -6.21
C SER A 6 -9.96 -3.65 -6.48
N GLY A 7 -8.97 -3.16 -7.21
CA GLY A 7 -8.84 -1.75 -7.56
C GLY A 7 -7.72 -1.02 -6.81
N ILE A 8 -7.95 0.24 -6.50
CA ILE A 8 -6.94 1.10 -5.85
C ILE A 8 -7.18 1.15 -4.35
N PHE A 9 -6.24 0.61 -3.59
CA PHE A 9 -6.20 0.64 -2.13
C PHE A 9 -5.16 1.65 -1.68
N SER A 10 -5.58 2.88 -1.46
CA SER A 10 -4.66 3.98 -1.20
C SER A 10 -4.03 3.88 0.18
N ILE A 11 -2.76 4.29 0.27
CA ILE A 11 -2.02 4.36 1.52
C ILE A 11 -1.88 5.83 1.90
N PRO A 12 -2.52 6.31 2.97
CA PRO A 12 -2.37 7.66 3.47
C PRO A 12 -1.01 7.87 4.16
N VAL A 13 -0.54 9.10 4.20
CA VAL A 13 0.62 9.49 5.03
C VAL A 13 0.21 9.64 6.49
N THR A 14 1.17 9.63 7.41
CA THR A 14 0.97 10.07 8.80
C THR A 14 1.48 11.50 8.97
N PRO A 15 0.62 12.51 9.06
CA PRO A 15 1.02 13.90 9.26
C PRO A 15 1.55 14.11 10.68
N PHE A 16 2.56 14.97 10.84
CA PHE A 16 3.11 15.30 12.14
C PHE A 16 3.05 16.79 12.41
N ASN A 17 2.89 17.19 13.69
CA ASN A 17 3.10 18.53 14.18
C ASN A 17 4.59 18.90 14.23
N LEU A 18 4.91 20.15 14.53
CA LEU A 18 6.30 20.63 14.66
C LEU A 18 7.08 19.92 15.79
N ASP A 19 6.40 19.43 16.81
CA ASP A 19 6.95 18.64 17.91
C ASP A 19 7.06 17.13 17.59
N LEU A 20 6.76 16.76 16.36
CA LEU A 20 6.72 15.39 15.86
C LEU A 20 5.61 14.50 16.44
N SER A 21 4.67 15.02 17.19
CA SER A 21 3.43 14.31 17.50
C SER A 21 2.56 14.16 16.25
N ILE A 22 1.61 13.21 16.23
CA ILE A 22 0.68 13.04 15.11
C ILE A 22 -0.26 14.26 15.05
N ASP A 23 -0.37 14.91 13.89
CA ASP A 23 -1.42 15.89 13.61
C ASP A 23 -2.73 15.17 13.31
N GLN A 24 -3.52 14.96 14.36
CA GLN A 24 -4.76 14.20 14.31
C GLN A 24 -5.74 14.74 13.27
N LYS A 25 -5.91 16.08 13.18
CA LYS A 25 -6.85 16.66 12.21
C LYS A 25 -6.39 16.48 10.77
N SER A 26 -5.11 16.64 10.50
CA SER A 26 -4.56 16.35 9.17
C SER A 26 -4.63 14.86 8.82
N LEU A 27 -4.52 13.96 9.81
CA LEU A 27 -4.70 12.52 9.62
C LEU A 27 -6.14 12.18 9.22
N GLU A 28 -7.13 12.72 9.94
CA GLU A 28 -8.54 12.60 9.58
C GLU A 28 -8.82 13.11 8.16
N ASN A 29 -8.30 14.31 7.83
CA ASN A 29 -8.45 14.88 6.48
C ASN A 29 -7.86 13.97 5.39
N CYS A 30 -6.75 13.27 5.66
CA CYS A 30 -6.20 12.29 4.71
C CYS A 30 -7.19 11.15 4.45
N PHE A 31 -7.84 10.63 5.49
CA PHE A 31 -8.81 9.55 5.34
C PHE A 31 -10.07 10.01 4.61
N GLU A 32 -10.67 11.12 5.05
CA GLU A 32 -11.83 11.75 4.39
C GLU A 32 -11.54 11.99 2.91
N PHE A 33 -10.39 12.60 2.61
CA PHE A 33 -9.96 12.86 1.24
C PHE A 33 -9.93 11.60 0.37
N LEU A 34 -9.38 10.49 0.87
CA LEU A 34 -9.28 9.25 0.09
C LEU A 34 -10.64 8.59 -0.12
N VAL A 35 -11.54 8.66 0.85
CA VAL A 35 -12.93 8.21 0.71
C VAL A 35 -13.67 9.06 -0.32
N ASP A 36 -13.63 10.38 -0.18
CA ASP A 36 -14.31 11.34 -1.07
C ASP A 36 -13.84 11.23 -2.52
N LYS A 37 -12.56 10.93 -2.74
CA LYS A 37 -12.00 10.72 -4.08
C LYS A 37 -12.34 9.36 -4.68
N GLY A 38 -12.95 8.47 -3.90
CA GLY A 38 -13.42 7.15 -4.37
C GLY A 38 -12.35 6.08 -4.38
N SER A 39 -11.41 6.09 -3.41
CA SER A 39 -10.53 4.94 -3.18
C SER A 39 -11.37 3.68 -3.00
N HIS A 40 -10.93 2.57 -3.60
CA HIS A 40 -11.64 1.30 -3.47
C HIS A 40 -11.41 0.61 -2.11
N GLY A 41 -10.40 1.06 -1.38
CA GLY A 41 -10.05 0.61 -0.04
C GLY A 41 -8.83 1.39 0.47
N MET A 42 -8.39 1.05 1.69
CA MET A 42 -7.27 1.71 2.35
C MET A 42 -6.36 0.70 3.02
N LEU A 43 -5.04 0.88 2.90
CA LEU A 43 -4.04 0.14 3.68
C LEU A 43 -3.36 1.11 4.66
N ILE A 44 -3.47 0.85 5.98
CA ILE A 44 -2.96 1.75 7.02
C ILE A 44 -2.64 1.01 8.34
N PRO A 45 -1.55 1.37 9.05
CA PRO A 45 -0.39 2.08 8.54
C PRO A 45 0.51 1.17 7.69
N ALA A 46 1.26 1.73 6.76
CA ALA A 46 2.20 1.01 5.91
C ALA A 46 3.47 1.83 5.67
N ASN A 47 4.36 1.39 4.78
CA ASN A 47 5.63 2.11 4.52
C ASN A 47 5.39 3.59 4.19
N VAL A 48 4.42 3.92 3.33
CA VAL A 48 4.04 5.31 3.00
C VAL A 48 3.69 6.14 4.24
N SER A 49 3.13 5.49 5.27
CA SER A 49 2.72 6.12 6.54
C SER A 49 3.87 6.24 7.55
N GLU A 50 5.13 6.02 7.15
CA GLU A 50 6.29 5.98 8.07
C GLU A 50 6.15 4.96 9.21
N VAL A 51 5.52 3.80 8.96
CA VAL A 51 5.15 2.80 9.98
C VAL A 51 6.31 2.37 10.88
N SER A 52 7.55 2.35 10.36
CA SER A 52 8.76 2.02 11.12
C SER A 52 9.19 3.11 12.13
N LYS A 53 8.55 4.28 12.09
CA LYS A 53 8.81 5.44 12.95
C LYS A 53 7.66 5.71 13.94
N LEU A 54 6.63 4.86 13.89
CA LEU A 54 5.48 4.93 14.79
C LEU A 54 5.68 3.98 15.97
N SER A 55 5.29 4.43 17.17
CA SER A 55 5.14 3.54 18.33
C SER A 55 3.94 2.60 18.12
N ASP A 56 3.84 1.56 18.92
CA ASP A 56 2.73 0.62 18.83
C ASP A 56 1.40 1.29 19.25
N ASP A 57 1.43 2.23 20.20
CA ASP A 57 0.25 3.00 20.58
C ASP A 57 -0.20 3.93 19.44
N GLU A 58 0.74 4.62 18.78
CA GLU A 58 0.42 5.46 17.62
C GLU A 58 -0.19 4.65 16.46
N LYS A 59 0.30 3.43 16.20
CA LYS A 59 -0.31 2.54 15.19
C LYS A 59 -1.75 2.19 15.54
N LYS A 60 -2.02 1.90 16.82
CA LYS A 60 -3.37 1.62 17.33
C LYS A 60 -4.30 2.83 17.21
N ASP A 61 -3.82 4.01 17.58
CA ASP A 61 -4.58 5.25 17.46
C ASP A 61 -4.91 5.59 16.01
N ILE A 62 -3.95 5.39 15.08
CA ILE A 62 -4.19 5.56 13.64
C ILE A 62 -5.27 4.61 13.13
N LEU A 63 -5.24 3.32 13.52
CA LEU A 63 -6.25 2.34 13.12
C LEU A 63 -7.62 2.70 13.68
N LYS A 64 -7.70 3.11 14.94
CA LYS A 64 -8.94 3.57 15.58
C LYS A 64 -9.51 4.78 14.83
N THR A 65 -8.70 5.81 14.59
CA THR A 65 -9.12 7.00 13.84
C THR A 65 -9.59 6.62 12.43
N ALA A 66 -8.89 5.72 11.74
CA ALA A 66 -9.30 5.27 10.41
C ALA A 66 -10.69 4.62 10.43
N THR A 67 -10.99 3.75 11.40
CA THR A 67 -12.31 3.12 11.50
C THR A 67 -13.42 4.13 11.84
N GLU A 68 -13.14 5.12 12.69
CA GLU A 68 -14.09 6.17 13.07
C GLU A 68 -14.42 7.12 11.90
N VAL A 69 -13.43 7.43 11.04
CA VAL A 69 -13.60 8.34 9.89
C VAL A 69 -14.20 7.61 8.70
N VAL A 70 -13.69 6.43 8.36
CA VAL A 70 -14.08 5.68 7.14
C VAL A 70 -15.46 5.03 7.28
N LYS A 71 -15.91 4.67 8.48
CA LYS A 71 -17.27 4.18 8.78
C LYS A 71 -17.78 3.08 7.83
N GLU A 72 -16.92 2.13 7.50
CA GLU A 72 -17.23 1.01 6.59
C GLU A 72 -17.55 1.40 5.12
N GLU A 73 -17.39 2.66 4.72
CA GLU A 73 -17.63 3.09 3.33
C GLU A 73 -16.71 2.38 2.34
N ILE A 74 -15.48 2.11 2.76
CA ILE A 74 -14.49 1.31 2.00
C ILE A 74 -13.77 0.34 2.93
N PRO A 75 -13.32 -0.83 2.43
CA PRO A 75 -12.56 -1.79 3.24
C PRO A 75 -11.21 -1.22 3.70
N ILE A 76 -10.87 -1.48 4.97
CA ILE A 76 -9.56 -1.18 5.54
C ILE A 76 -8.76 -2.48 5.63
N ILE A 77 -7.49 -2.43 5.21
CA ILE A 77 -6.47 -3.44 5.48
C ILE A 77 -5.53 -2.85 6.55
N ALA A 78 -5.46 -3.46 7.72
CA ALA A 78 -4.56 -3.00 8.77
C ALA A 78 -3.14 -3.50 8.53
N GLY A 79 -2.16 -2.60 8.46
CA GLY A 79 -0.75 -2.95 8.48
C GLY A 79 -0.31 -3.31 9.90
N VAL A 80 0.04 -4.56 10.14
CA VAL A 80 0.35 -5.07 11.49
C VAL A 80 1.80 -5.50 11.68
N SER A 81 2.67 -5.21 10.70
CA SER A 81 4.09 -5.55 10.77
C SER A 81 4.76 -5.01 12.03
N ALA A 82 5.57 -5.84 12.68
CA ALA A 82 6.36 -5.52 13.85
C ALA A 82 7.67 -6.33 13.86
N ASN A 83 8.52 -6.16 14.87
CA ASN A 83 9.84 -6.79 14.96
C ASN A 83 9.80 -8.24 15.49
N ASN A 84 8.65 -8.75 15.89
CA ASN A 84 8.46 -10.12 16.37
C ASN A 84 7.02 -10.60 16.16
N VAL A 85 6.82 -11.91 16.17
CA VAL A 85 5.54 -12.57 15.88
C VAL A 85 4.47 -12.22 16.91
N ASN A 86 4.80 -12.17 18.20
CA ASN A 86 3.83 -11.86 19.25
C ASN A 86 3.22 -10.47 19.07
N SER A 87 4.04 -9.46 18.80
CA SER A 87 3.55 -8.10 18.53
C SER A 87 2.69 -8.03 17.27
N ILE A 88 3.01 -8.80 16.23
CA ILE A 88 2.17 -8.89 15.02
C ILE A 88 0.80 -9.49 15.36
N ILE A 89 0.75 -10.58 16.14
CA ILE A 89 -0.49 -11.21 16.59
C ILE A 89 -1.31 -10.24 17.46
N GLU A 90 -0.69 -9.51 18.38
CA GLU A 90 -1.36 -8.51 19.22
C GLU A 90 -1.97 -7.39 18.36
N ASN A 91 -1.21 -6.86 17.41
CA ASN A 91 -1.69 -5.84 16.49
C ASN A 91 -2.84 -6.35 15.59
N ALA A 92 -2.76 -7.59 15.13
CA ALA A 92 -3.81 -8.22 14.34
C ALA A 92 -5.10 -8.42 15.15
N LYS A 93 -4.99 -8.87 16.41
CA LYS A 93 -6.14 -8.97 17.33
C LYS A 93 -6.73 -7.61 17.67
N TYR A 94 -5.91 -6.58 17.81
CA TYR A 94 -6.41 -5.22 18.01
C TYR A 94 -7.22 -4.74 16.80
N ALA A 95 -6.70 -4.94 15.58
CA ALA A 95 -7.42 -4.63 14.34
C ALA A 95 -8.74 -5.42 14.23
N GLU A 96 -8.72 -6.72 14.56
CA GLU A 96 -9.91 -7.57 14.63
C GLU A 96 -10.97 -7.01 15.62
N GLY A 97 -10.52 -6.55 16.78
CA GLY A 97 -11.37 -5.90 17.80
C GLY A 97 -12.01 -4.59 17.35
N LEU A 98 -11.41 -3.89 16.38
CA LEU A 98 -11.99 -2.72 15.71
C LEU A 98 -12.95 -3.08 14.56
N GLY A 99 -13.18 -4.37 14.27
CA GLY A 99 -14.02 -4.84 13.17
C GLY A 99 -13.28 -4.90 11.82
N ILE A 100 -11.96 -4.65 11.76
CA ILE A 100 -11.17 -4.77 10.54
C ILE A 100 -11.00 -6.26 10.19
N GLN A 101 -11.42 -6.63 8.99
CA GLN A 101 -11.45 -8.04 8.56
C GLN A 101 -10.18 -8.51 7.84
N SER A 102 -9.23 -7.62 7.58
CA SER A 102 -8.02 -7.94 6.82
C SER A 102 -6.80 -7.26 7.41
N VAL A 103 -5.71 -8.01 7.53
CA VAL A 103 -4.42 -7.52 7.99
C VAL A 103 -3.33 -7.81 6.96
N LEU A 104 -2.31 -6.95 6.91
CA LEU A 104 -1.15 -7.12 6.04
C LEU A 104 0.13 -7.11 6.89
N MET A 105 1.01 -8.07 6.65
CA MET A 105 2.33 -8.10 7.27
C MET A 105 3.43 -8.55 6.33
N THR A 106 4.63 -8.06 6.61
CA THR A 106 5.88 -8.44 5.96
C THR A 106 6.56 -9.52 6.81
N PRO A 107 7.19 -10.55 6.24
CA PRO A 107 8.06 -11.46 6.97
C PRO A 107 9.17 -10.72 7.71
N LEU A 108 9.64 -11.30 8.82
CA LEU A 108 10.74 -10.69 9.56
C LEU A 108 12.03 -10.69 8.72
N LEU A 109 12.76 -9.58 8.77
CA LEU A 109 14.04 -9.44 8.06
C LEU A 109 15.12 -10.41 8.55
N SER A 110 14.93 -10.97 9.75
CA SER A 110 15.84 -11.94 10.38
C SER A 110 15.74 -13.35 9.81
N PHE A 111 14.67 -13.69 9.08
CA PHE A 111 14.48 -15.05 8.55
C PHE A 111 15.59 -15.44 7.58
N LYS A 112 16.11 -16.66 7.74
CA LYS A 112 17.21 -17.24 6.95
C LYS A 112 16.82 -18.56 6.30
N HIS A 113 15.77 -19.24 6.82
CA HIS A 113 15.36 -20.56 6.39
C HIS A 113 13.90 -20.53 5.89
N ASP A 114 13.62 -21.33 4.88
CA ASP A 114 12.30 -21.42 4.24
C ASP A 114 11.17 -21.79 5.21
N SER A 115 11.46 -22.65 6.21
CA SER A 115 10.49 -23.03 7.23
C SER A 115 10.01 -21.85 8.08
N GLU A 116 10.89 -20.85 8.34
CA GLU A 116 10.53 -19.69 9.16
C GLU A 116 9.40 -18.87 8.54
N PHE A 117 9.36 -18.73 7.20
CA PHE A 117 8.27 -18.04 6.50
C PHE A 117 6.94 -18.80 6.65
N TYR A 118 6.97 -20.11 6.47
CA TYR A 118 5.76 -20.94 6.59
C TYR A 118 5.22 -20.95 8.01
N ASP A 119 6.07 -21.18 8.99
CA ASP A 119 5.72 -21.23 10.40
C ASP A 119 5.14 -19.88 10.88
N PHE A 120 5.74 -18.77 10.43
CA PHE A 120 5.28 -17.40 10.70
C PHE A 120 3.81 -17.18 10.30
N TYR A 121 3.46 -17.42 9.04
CA TYR A 121 2.07 -17.24 8.58
C TYR A 121 1.11 -18.25 9.19
N SER A 122 1.57 -19.49 9.43
CA SER A 122 0.79 -20.54 10.08
C SER A 122 0.43 -20.17 11.52
N GLU A 123 1.37 -19.62 12.28
CA GLU A 123 1.16 -19.19 13.66
C GLU A 123 0.15 -18.03 13.73
N ILE A 124 0.32 -17.00 12.91
CA ILE A 124 -0.60 -15.86 12.87
C ILE A 124 -2.01 -16.29 12.43
N SER A 125 -2.11 -17.16 11.43
CA SER A 125 -3.40 -17.70 10.97
C SER A 125 -4.14 -18.45 12.06
N ARG A 126 -3.44 -19.22 12.89
CA ARG A 126 -4.07 -19.93 14.03
C ARG A 126 -4.50 -18.98 15.14
N ALA A 127 -3.79 -17.87 15.32
CA ALA A 127 -4.00 -16.93 16.44
C ALA A 127 -5.10 -15.88 16.19
N THR A 128 -5.57 -15.70 14.95
CA THR A 128 -6.50 -14.63 14.54
C THR A 128 -7.59 -15.15 13.61
N ASN A 129 -8.72 -14.42 13.46
CA ASN A 129 -9.80 -14.76 12.53
C ASN A 129 -9.91 -13.81 11.32
N VAL A 130 -8.89 -13.00 11.07
CA VAL A 130 -8.85 -12.05 9.97
C VAL A 130 -8.24 -12.64 8.70
N ASN A 131 -8.57 -12.08 7.55
CA ASN A 131 -7.89 -12.38 6.28
C ASN A 131 -6.45 -11.86 6.30
N ILE A 132 -5.52 -12.66 5.80
CA ILE A 132 -4.09 -12.35 5.84
C ILE A 132 -3.60 -11.99 4.43
N TRP A 133 -3.07 -10.79 4.29
CA TRP A 133 -2.30 -10.34 3.14
C TRP A 133 -0.82 -10.58 3.39
N VAL A 134 -0.21 -11.38 2.56
CA VAL A 134 1.25 -11.50 2.50
C VAL A 134 1.80 -10.27 1.81
N GLN A 135 2.70 -9.51 2.43
CA GLN A 135 3.51 -8.52 1.71
C GLN A 135 4.83 -9.16 1.31
N ASN A 136 4.97 -9.47 0.02
CA ASN A 136 6.21 -9.98 -0.55
C ASN A 136 7.01 -8.83 -1.13
N ASN A 137 8.03 -8.37 -0.40
CA ASN A 137 8.78 -7.17 -0.74
C ASN A 137 10.29 -7.44 -0.80
N ARG A 138 10.99 -6.63 -1.60
CA ARG A 138 12.44 -6.68 -1.78
C ARG A 138 13.18 -5.91 -0.68
N PRO A 139 14.47 -6.21 -0.45
CA PRO A 139 15.34 -5.39 0.39
C PRO A 139 15.42 -3.92 -0.09
N PRO A 140 15.66 -2.94 0.80
CA PRO A 140 15.89 -3.11 2.23
C PRO A 140 14.62 -3.22 3.08
N ASP A 141 13.44 -2.99 2.51
CA ASP A 141 12.18 -2.86 3.24
C ASP A 141 11.44 -4.18 3.43
N GLY A 142 11.96 -5.29 2.88
CA GLY A 142 11.38 -6.61 3.00
C GLY A 142 12.38 -7.74 2.86
N ASN A 143 11.91 -8.94 3.17
CA ASN A 143 12.61 -10.20 3.00
C ASN A 143 11.79 -11.05 2.02
N PRO A 144 12.20 -11.14 0.73
CA PRO A 144 11.39 -11.80 -0.29
C PRO A 144 11.24 -13.29 0.00
N ILE A 145 10.00 -13.76 -0.08
CA ILE A 145 9.67 -15.17 0.15
C ILE A 145 10.05 -15.95 -1.11
N PRO A 146 10.79 -17.08 -0.99
CA PRO A 146 11.05 -17.94 -2.13
C PRO A 146 9.74 -18.39 -2.81
N PRO A 147 9.68 -18.44 -4.17
CA PRO A 147 8.43 -18.69 -4.89
C PRO A 147 7.71 -19.98 -4.47
N ASP A 148 8.43 -21.08 -4.29
CA ASP A 148 7.83 -22.36 -3.90
C ASP A 148 7.25 -22.31 -2.47
N ILE A 149 7.89 -21.56 -1.57
CA ILE A 149 7.42 -21.36 -0.21
C ILE A 149 6.18 -20.45 -0.21
N LEU A 150 6.16 -19.38 -1.02
CA LEU A 150 4.98 -18.52 -1.15
C LEU A 150 3.77 -19.29 -1.69
N ILE A 151 3.96 -20.12 -2.71
CA ILE A 151 2.92 -21.01 -3.26
C ILE A 151 2.39 -21.95 -2.17
N ARG A 152 3.29 -22.55 -1.40
CA ARG A 152 2.91 -23.44 -0.29
C ARG A 152 2.14 -22.71 0.79
N ILE A 153 2.60 -21.52 1.22
CA ILE A 153 1.92 -20.67 2.22
C ILE A 153 0.48 -20.38 1.76
N ILE A 154 0.28 -19.94 0.52
CA ILE A 154 -1.04 -19.59 -0.01
C ILE A 154 -1.94 -20.82 -0.09
N ASN A 155 -1.43 -21.96 -0.58
CA ASN A 155 -2.28 -23.14 -0.81
C ASN A 155 -2.63 -23.89 0.48
N GLU A 156 -1.75 -23.91 1.49
CA GLU A 156 -1.90 -24.79 2.66
C GLU A 156 -2.39 -24.05 3.92
N ILE A 157 -2.14 -22.73 4.05
CA ILE A 157 -2.49 -22.00 5.28
C ILE A 157 -3.84 -21.31 5.11
N ASP A 158 -4.76 -21.57 6.04
CA ASP A 158 -6.07 -20.93 6.05
C ASP A 158 -5.98 -19.41 6.21
N LYS A 159 -6.91 -18.69 5.58
CA LYS A 159 -7.01 -17.21 5.63
C LYS A 159 -5.86 -16.46 4.92
N VAL A 160 -4.82 -17.15 4.41
CA VAL A 160 -3.75 -16.55 3.62
C VAL A 160 -4.13 -16.62 2.12
N ASP A 161 -5.06 -15.77 1.73
CA ASP A 161 -5.68 -15.78 0.40
C ASP A 161 -5.37 -14.52 -0.41
N PHE A 162 -4.46 -13.67 0.08
CA PHE A 162 -4.21 -12.34 -0.45
C PHE A 162 -2.71 -12.03 -0.51
N LEU A 163 -2.28 -11.35 -1.57
CA LEU A 163 -0.87 -11.01 -1.80
C LEU A 163 -0.73 -9.55 -2.23
N LYS A 164 0.17 -8.81 -1.58
CA LYS A 164 0.77 -7.58 -2.08
C LYS A 164 2.18 -7.90 -2.58
N GLU A 165 2.37 -7.80 -3.89
CA GLU A 165 3.61 -8.21 -4.54
C GLU A 165 4.46 -7.00 -4.94
N GLU A 166 5.68 -6.89 -4.40
CA GLU A 166 6.59 -5.76 -4.60
C GLU A 166 8.03 -6.17 -4.91
N THR A 167 8.27 -7.43 -5.31
CA THR A 167 9.60 -7.87 -5.70
C THR A 167 10.05 -7.27 -7.05
N ASN A 168 11.31 -7.48 -7.43
CA ASN A 168 11.85 -6.90 -8.67
C ASN A 168 11.13 -7.39 -9.93
N HIS A 169 10.63 -8.62 -9.93
CA HIS A 169 9.90 -9.24 -11.04
C HIS A 169 8.43 -9.50 -10.66
N SER A 170 7.77 -8.49 -10.07
CA SER A 170 6.40 -8.59 -9.56
C SER A 170 5.41 -9.15 -10.57
N GLY A 171 5.49 -8.72 -11.85
CA GLY A 171 4.61 -9.27 -12.90
C GLY A 171 4.78 -10.77 -13.10
N HIS A 172 6.02 -11.30 -13.12
CA HIS A 172 6.24 -12.76 -13.20
C HIS A 172 5.66 -13.48 -11.97
N MET A 173 5.78 -12.88 -10.78
CA MET A 173 5.20 -13.45 -9.57
C MET A 173 3.66 -13.45 -9.62
N HIS A 174 3.03 -12.37 -10.13
CA HIS A 174 1.58 -12.34 -10.36
C HIS A 174 1.13 -13.52 -11.22
N GLN A 175 1.79 -13.74 -12.37
CA GLN A 175 1.49 -14.86 -13.26
C GLN A 175 1.66 -16.20 -12.54
N LEU A 176 2.79 -16.41 -11.88
CA LEU A 176 3.09 -17.67 -11.18
C LEU A 176 2.04 -18.02 -10.12
N ILE A 177 1.65 -17.01 -9.28
CA ILE A 177 0.65 -17.24 -8.24
C ILE A 177 -0.74 -17.45 -8.83
N LYS A 178 -1.13 -16.73 -9.88
CA LYS A 178 -2.40 -16.98 -10.59
C LYS A 178 -2.44 -18.41 -11.17
N ASP A 179 -1.32 -18.91 -11.71
CA ASP A 179 -1.25 -20.26 -12.30
C ASP A 179 -1.24 -21.36 -11.22
N LYS A 180 -0.53 -21.16 -10.11
CA LYS A 180 -0.29 -22.20 -9.10
C LYS A 180 -1.26 -22.18 -7.91
N CYS A 181 -1.92 -21.06 -7.67
CA CYS A 181 -2.82 -20.85 -6.54
C CYS A 181 -4.23 -20.41 -6.97
N ALA A 182 -4.64 -20.65 -8.22
CA ALA A 182 -5.90 -20.17 -8.80
C ALA A 182 -7.16 -20.49 -7.95
N ASN A 183 -7.16 -21.64 -7.28
CA ASN A 183 -8.30 -22.08 -6.46
C ASN A 183 -8.35 -21.45 -5.06
N LYS A 184 -7.28 -20.78 -4.65
CA LYS A 184 -7.13 -20.27 -3.28
C LYS A 184 -6.95 -18.76 -3.25
N ILE A 185 -6.12 -18.20 -4.12
CA ILE A 185 -5.81 -16.77 -4.11
C ILE A 185 -7.03 -15.94 -4.52
N LYS A 186 -7.44 -15.01 -3.67
CA LYS A 186 -8.60 -14.14 -3.87
C LYS A 186 -8.23 -12.80 -4.49
N SER A 187 -7.05 -12.27 -4.15
CA SER A 187 -6.55 -11.03 -4.73
C SER A 187 -5.03 -10.97 -4.70
N ILE A 188 -4.45 -10.47 -5.80
CA ILE A 188 -3.05 -10.08 -5.90
C ILE A 188 -2.99 -8.62 -6.33
N MET A 189 -2.37 -7.77 -5.52
CA MET A 189 -2.19 -6.36 -5.83
C MET A 189 -0.72 -6.00 -5.96
N GLY A 190 -0.41 -5.11 -6.90
CA GLY A 190 0.90 -4.51 -7.02
C GLY A 190 1.14 -3.43 -5.97
N GLY A 191 2.39 -3.03 -5.84
CA GLY A 191 2.81 -1.90 -5.02
C GLY A 191 3.72 -0.94 -5.78
N GLY A 192 4.65 -0.31 -5.05
CA GLY A 192 5.65 0.55 -5.67
C GLY A 192 5.06 1.72 -6.46
N GLY A 193 3.93 2.27 -6.01
CA GLY A 193 3.26 3.42 -6.64
C GLY A 193 2.64 3.12 -8.01
N GLY A 194 2.71 1.90 -8.53
CA GLY A 194 2.21 1.56 -9.87
C GLY A 194 3.26 1.61 -10.98
N ARG A 195 4.55 1.71 -10.64
CA ARG A 195 5.64 1.72 -11.64
C ARG A 195 5.62 0.53 -12.58
N ARG A 196 5.04 -0.62 -12.19
CA ARG A 196 4.97 -1.85 -12.98
C ARG A 196 3.56 -2.28 -13.32
N ILE A 197 2.56 -1.45 -13.03
CA ILE A 197 1.13 -1.82 -13.12
C ILE A 197 0.71 -2.32 -14.52
N ILE A 198 1.32 -1.81 -15.58
CA ILE A 198 1.01 -2.23 -16.95
C ILE A 198 1.33 -3.72 -17.17
N ASP A 199 2.51 -4.18 -16.72
CA ASP A 199 2.88 -5.60 -16.81
C ASP A 199 2.12 -6.44 -15.78
N GLU A 200 1.98 -5.96 -14.55
CA GLU A 200 1.22 -6.63 -13.48
C GLU A 200 -0.24 -6.84 -13.88
N TYR A 201 -0.89 -5.82 -14.45
CA TYR A 201 -2.28 -5.92 -14.93
C TYR A 201 -2.44 -6.97 -16.04
N ARG A 202 -1.53 -6.95 -17.03
CA ARG A 202 -1.52 -7.96 -18.11
C ARG A 202 -1.42 -9.38 -17.59
N ARG A 203 -0.78 -9.58 -16.43
CA ARG A 203 -0.59 -10.86 -15.75
C ARG A 203 -1.60 -11.14 -14.64
N GLY A 204 -2.70 -10.39 -14.61
CA GLY A 204 -3.84 -10.66 -13.74
C GLY A 204 -3.80 -10.00 -12.37
N SER A 205 -3.13 -8.84 -12.23
CA SER A 205 -3.25 -8.04 -11.02
C SER A 205 -4.71 -7.63 -10.78
N ASP A 206 -5.17 -7.78 -9.54
CA ASP A 206 -6.52 -7.40 -9.12
C ASP A 206 -6.57 -5.92 -8.65
N GLY A 207 -5.43 -5.25 -8.52
CA GLY A 207 -5.37 -3.88 -8.06
C GLY A 207 -3.96 -3.38 -7.76
N LEU A 208 -3.92 -2.25 -7.06
CA LEU A 208 -2.70 -1.55 -6.70
C LEU A 208 -2.85 -0.91 -5.32
N MET A 209 -1.77 -0.92 -4.53
CA MET A 209 -1.69 -0.25 -3.22
C MET A 209 -0.69 0.92 -3.25
N PRO A 210 -1.04 2.08 -3.83
CA PRO A 210 -0.15 3.22 -3.98
C PRO A 210 -0.28 4.20 -2.82
N SER A 211 0.65 5.17 -2.72
CA SER A 211 0.41 6.38 -1.94
C SER A 211 -0.81 7.16 -2.46
N GLY A 212 -1.58 7.74 -1.53
CA GLY A 212 -2.85 8.40 -1.87
C GLY A 212 -2.72 9.81 -2.48
N HIS A 213 -1.52 10.39 -2.57
CA HIS A 213 -1.34 11.79 -2.99
C HIS A 213 -1.81 12.09 -4.43
N MET A 214 -1.79 11.11 -5.32
CA MET A 214 -2.30 11.23 -6.71
C MET A 214 -3.38 10.21 -7.03
N ILE A 215 -4.33 10.03 -6.10
CA ILE A 215 -5.39 9.03 -6.21
C ILE A 215 -6.21 9.14 -7.48
N GLU A 216 -6.52 10.36 -7.95
CA GLU A 216 -7.31 10.57 -9.17
C GLU A 216 -6.59 9.99 -10.40
N ALA A 217 -5.26 10.14 -10.48
CA ALA A 217 -4.46 9.55 -11.55
C ALA A 217 -4.49 8.01 -11.50
N HIS A 218 -4.37 7.43 -10.32
CA HIS A 218 -4.46 5.97 -10.15
C HIS A 218 -5.86 5.43 -10.48
N LEU A 219 -6.93 6.12 -10.06
CA LEU A 219 -8.30 5.72 -10.38
C LEU A 219 -8.57 5.79 -11.88
N LYS A 220 -8.13 6.88 -12.54
CA LYS A 220 -8.22 7.03 -13.99
C LYS A 220 -7.50 5.90 -14.70
N LEU A 221 -6.22 5.66 -14.35
CA LEU A 221 -5.41 4.57 -14.89
C LEU A 221 -6.10 3.21 -14.71
N TRP A 222 -6.59 2.91 -13.51
CA TRP A 222 -7.27 1.65 -13.22
C TRP A 222 -8.53 1.46 -14.06
N ASN A 223 -9.34 2.50 -14.22
CA ASN A 223 -10.53 2.44 -15.05
C ASN A 223 -10.21 2.20 -16.53
N GLU A 224 -9.15 2.84 -17.03
CA GLU A 224 -8.68 2.62 -18.41
C GLU A 224 -8.06 1.23 -18.62
N LEU A 225 -7.34 0.70 -17.62
CA LEU A 225 -6.85 -0.67 -17.64
C LEU A 225 -8.00 -1.69 -17.77
N LYS A 226 -9.11 -1.47 -17.06
CA LYS A 226 -10.31 -2.34 -17.17
C LYS A 226 -10.96 -2.35 -18.56
N MET A 227 -10.67 -1.36 -19.41
CA MET A 227 -11.12 -1.34 -20.80
C MET A 227 -10.22 -2.15 -21.74
N SER A 228 -9.11 -2.69 -21.24
CA SER A 228 -8.20 -3.56 -22.00
C SER A 228 -8.89 -4.85 -22.41
N LYS A 229 -8.57 -5.35 -23.63
CA LYS A 229 -9.18 -6.57 -24.19
C LYS A 229 -8.11 -7.48 -24.78
N ASN A 230 -8.30 -8.79 -24.67
CA ASN A 230 -7.47 -9.81 -25.32
C ASN A 230 -5.96 -9.62 -25.04
N ASN A 231 -5.58 -9.33 -23.81
CA ASN A 231 -4.20 -9.05 -23.37
C ASN A 231 -3.57 -7.79 -24.01
N GLN A 232 -4.34 -7.00 -24.76
CA GLN A 232 -3.89 -5.72 -25.28
C GLN A 232 -4.30 -4.62 -24.29
N ILE A 233 -3.29 -3.97 -23.73
CA ILE A 233 -3.52 -2.83 -22.83
C ILE A 233 -4.10 -1.66 -23.64
N ASN A 234 -5.13 -1.03 -23.08
CA ASN A 234 -5.73 0.18 -23.65
C ASN A 234 -4.67 1.30 -23.76
N ASN A 235 -4.59 1.94 -24.91
CA ASN A 235 -3.65 3.03 -25.16
C ASN A 235 -3.85 4.22 -24.21
N ASP A 236 -5.08 4.52 -23.80
CA ASP A 236 -5.33 5.60 -22.81
C ASP A 236 -4.69 5.25 -21.48
N ALA A 237 -4.71 3.99 -21.04
CA ALA A 237 -4.01 3.56 -19.83
C ALA A 237 -2.50 3.76 -19.94
N ILE A 238 -1.91 3.46 -21.10
CA ILE A 238 -0.48 3.72 -21.35
C ILE A 238 -0.17 5.23 -21.27
N ASN A 239 -1.01 6.05 -21.90
CA ASN A 239 -0.84 7.50 -21.88
C ASN A 239 -0.99 8.08 -20.46
N THR A 240 -1.99 7.64 -19.72
CA THR A 240 -2.18 8.04 -18.31
C THR A 240 -1.00 7.62 -17.45
N TRP A 241 -0.51 6.39 -17.59
CA TRP A 241 0.67 5.89 -16.87
C TRP A 241 1.93 6.71 -17.22
N ASN A 242 2.15 7.05 -18.49
CA ASN A 242 3.28 7.88 -18.92
C ASN A 242 3.25 9.26 -18.24
N LEU A 243 2.07 9.89 -18.08
CA LEU A 243 1.92 11.18 -17.40
C LEU A 243 2.23 11.09 -15.88
N MET A 244 2.16 9.90 -15.30
CA MET A 244 2.47 9.66 -13.88
C MET A 244 3.96 9.36 -13.63
N LEU A 245 4.72 8.97 -14.66
CA LEU A 245 6.07 8.42 -14.50
C LEU A 245 7.04 9.37 -13.78
N GLU A 246 6.97 10.68 -14.05
CA GLU A 246 7.84 11.67 -13.38
C GLU A 246 7.61 11.64 -11.86
N SER A 247 6.35 11.64 -11.40
CA SER A 247 6.01 11.52 -9.99
C SER A 247 6.47 10.20 -9.40
N LEU A 248 6.21 9.09 -10.11
CA LEU A 248 6.60 7.74 -9.67
C LEU A 248 8.13 7.57 -9.53
N LEU A 249 8.94 8.24 -10.36
CA LEU A 249 10.39 8.25 -10.25
C LEU A 249 10.86 9.19 -9.12
N PHE A 250 10.22 10.34 -8.97
CA PHE A 250 10.52 11.28 -7.88
C PHE A 250 10.26 10.64 -6.50
N GLU A 251 9.14 9.97 -6.36
CA GLU A 251 8.79 9.21 -5.14
C GLU A 251 9.82 8.10 -4.80
N LEU A 252 10.43 7.48 -5.81
CA LEU A 252 11.43 6.45 -5.59
C LEU A 252 12.67 6.99 -4.88
N ASN A 253 13.02 8.27 -5.16
CA ASN A 253 14.16 8.93 -4.56
C ASN A 253 13.81 9.56 -3.19
N PHE A 254 12.65 10.23 -3.08
CA PHE A 254 12.32 11.07 -1.93
C PHE A 254 11.21 10.52 -1.02
N SER A 255 10.54 9.43 -1.42
CA SER A 255 9.63 8.66 -0.58
C SER A 255 8.68 9.53 0.28
N TYR A 256 8.83 9.50 1.61
CA TYR A 256 7.95 10.20 2.56
C TYR A 256 7.88 11.71 2.34
N SER A 257 9.01 12.35 2.00
CA SER A 257 9.05 13.80 1.75
C SER A 257 8.24 14.16 0.52
N ALA A 258 8.37 13.41 -0.57
CA ALA A 258 7.57 13.62 -1.78
C ALA A 258 6.08 13.44 -1.51
N TYR A 259 5.68 12.35 -0.85
CA TYR A 259 4.27 12.09 -0.55
C TYR A 259 3.66 13.21 0.28
N LYS A 260 4.32 13.60 1.39
CA LYS A 260 3.81 14.64 2.28
C LYS A 260 3.81 16.01 1.62
N TYR A 261 4.84 16.33 0.83
CA TYR A 261 4.89 17.58 0.08
C TYR A 261 3.69 17.72 -0.86
N PHE A 262 3.33 16.68 -1.60
CA PHE A 262 2.18 16.71 -2.49
C PHE A 262 0.85 16.76 -1.73
N PHE A 263 0.69 16.06 -0.61
CA PHE A 263 -0.50 16.22 0.24
C PHE A 263 -0.62 17.64 0.81
N TRP A 264 0.50 18.26 1.18
CA TRP A 264 0.54 19.64 1.66
C TRP A 264 0.19 20.64 0.55
N LYS A 265 0.77 20.51 -0.64
CA LYS A 265 0.44 21.34 -1.81
C LYS A 265 -1.05 21.28 -2.17
N ARG A 266 -1.70 20.17 -1.87
CA ARG A 266 -3.15 19.98 -2.05
C ARG A 266 -3.98 20.52 -0.89
N GLY A 267 -3.38 21.09 0.14
CA GLY A 267 -4.07 21.64 1.31
C GLY A 267 -4.72 20.60 2.22
N ILE A 268 -4.35 19.31 2.10
CA ILE A 268 -4.94 18.22 2.89
C ILE A 268 -4.30 18.15 4.27
N ILE A 269 -2.98 18.38 4.36
CA ILE A 269 -2.22 18.40 5.60
C ILE A 269 -1.59 19.77 5.83
N LYS A 270 -1.36 20.16 7.09
CA LYS A 270 -0.86 21.50 7.46
C LYS A 270 0.60 21.73 7.10
N ASN A 271 1.42 20.68 7.16
CA ASN A 271 2.85 20.72 6.87
C ASN A 271 3.34 19.36 6.38
N TYR A 272 4.54 19.33 5.81
CA TYR A 272 5.13 18.11 5.21
C TYR A 272 6.29 17.52 6.02
N ILE A 273 6.32 17.70 7.34
CA ILE A 273 7.36 17.20 8.24
C ILE A 273 7.40 15.66 8.21
N VAL A 274 8.60 15.11 8.12
CA VAL A 274 8.89 13.68 8.27
C VAL A 274 9.71 13.42 9.53
N ARG A 275 9.48 12.29 10.21
CA ARG A 275 10.20 11.95 11.46
C ARG A 275 11.65 11.54 11.26
N ASN A 276 12.02 11.12 10.07
CA ASN A 276 13.41 10.78 9.75
C ASN A 276 13.74 11.22 8.33
N PRO A 277 14.17 12.47 8.14
CA PRO A 277 14.43 13.04 6.83
C PRO A 277 15.68 12.49 6.15
N ILE A 278 16.59 11.78 6.84
CA ILE A 278 17.90 11.38 6.30
C ILE A 278 17.79 10.57 5.00
N LYS A 279 16.76 9.71 4.89
CA LYS A 279 16.55 8.86 3.70
C LYS A 279 15.68 9.52 2.61
N SER A 280 15.05 10.63 2.92
CA SER A 280 14.07 11.30 2.04
C SER A 280 14.27 12.82 2.03
N PHE A 281 15.48 13.28 2.35
CA PHE A 281 15.81 14.69 2.37
C PHE A 281 15.67 15.29 0.96
N MET A 282 14.98 16.43 0.87
CA MET A 282 14.83 17.23 -0.34
C MET A 282 15.53 18.58 -0.11
N ASP A 283 16.35 19.00 -1.04
CA ASP A 283 16.97 20.33 -1.06
C ASP A 283 16.13 21.34 -1.87
N GLU A 284 16.63 22.55 -2.03
CA GLU A 284 15.92 23.63 -2.73
C GLU A 284 15.62 23.25 -4.20
N PHE A 285 16.53 22.57 -4.90
CA PHE A 285 16.34 22.14 -6.28
C PHE A 285 15.31 21.02 -6.39
N ASP A 286 15.28 20.12 -5.41
CA ASP A 286 14.29 19.05 -5.35
C ASP A 286 12.88 19.61 -5.14
N TYR A 287 12.71 20.68 -4.34
CA TYR A 287 11.42 21.36 -4.19
C TYR A 287 10.98 22.06 -5.48
N ILE A 288 11.89 22.66 -6.23
CA ILE A 288 11.59 23.25 -7.56
C ILE A 288 11.08 22.15 -8.51
N GLU A 289 11.74 20.99 -8.52
CA GLU A 289 11.32 19.87 -9.36
C GLU A 289 9.98 19.26 -8.88
N ALA A 290 9.79 19.16 -7.57
CA ALA A 290 8.51 18.72 -7.00
C ALA A 290 7.35 19.64 -7.41
N ASP A 291 7.57 20.95 -7.43
CA ASP A 291 6.57 21.94 -7.88
C ASP A 291 6.23 21.74 -9.35
N ARG A 292 7.23 21.57 -10.21
CA ARG A 292 7.03 21.30 -11.64
C ARG A 292 6.21 20.01 -11.86
N ILE A 293 6.54 18.94 -11.13
CA ILE A 293 5.81 17.67 -11.19
C ILE A 293 4.37 17.84 -10.68
N PHE A 294 4.19 18.58 -9.57
CA PHE A 294 2.87 18.87 -9.03
C PHE A 294 1.99 19.61 -10.03
N ASP A 295 2.53 20.64 -10.70
CA ASP A 295 1.81 21.42 -11.71
C ASP A 295 1.38 20.54 -12.89
N ASN A 296 2.24 19.61 -13.32
CA ASN A 296 1.88 18.63 -14.34
C ASN A 296 0.76 17.69 -13.89
N LEU A 297 0.83 17.16 -12.66
CA LEU A 297 -0.24 16.34 -12.09
C LEU A 297 -1.54 17.12 -11.93
N ASN A 298 -1.46 18.38 -11.47
CA ASN A 298 -2.63 19.24 -11.30
C ASN A 298 -3.32 19.50 -12.62
N LYS A 299 -2.58 19.86 -13.65
CA LYS A 299 -3.09 20.11 -15.00
C LYS A 299 -3.83 18.88 -15.56
N ASN A 300 -3.30 17.67 -15.34
CA ASN A 300 -3.81 16.47 -15.98
C ASN A 300 -4.85 15.72 -15.14
N PHE A 301 -4.82 15.82 -13.80
CA PHE A 301 -5.59 14.95 -12.91
C PHE A 301 -6.35 15.69 -11.82
N PHE A 302 -5.75 16.64 -11.08
CA PHE A 302 -6.36 17.19 -9.87
C PHE A 302 -7.35 18.32 -10.18
N LYS A 303 -6.97 19.27 -11.06
CA LYS A 303 -7.79 20.42 -11.46
C LYS A 303 -8.20 21.31 -10.29
N ILE A 304 -7.25 21.56 -9.35
CA ILE A 304 -7.42 22.41 -8.17
C ILE A 304 -6.75 23.76 -8.38
#